data_54dc6eaf6ac340e9c26f10e5741177c8
#
_entry.id   54dc6eaf6ac340e9c26f10e5741177c8
#
_cell.length_a   1.000
_cell.length_b   1.000
_cell.length_c   1.000
_cell.angle_alpha   90.00
_cell.angle_beta   90.00
_cell.angle_gamma   90.00
#
_symmetry.space_group_name_H-M   'P 1'
#
loop_
_entity.id
_entity.type
_entity.pdbx_description
1 polymer ?
#
loop_
_entity_poly.entity_id
_entity_poly.type
_entity_poly.pdbx_seq_one_letter_code
_entity_poly.pdbx_strand_id
1 'polypeptide(L)'
;LALNEDTLWSGYPEKTQKELPEGYLAKVRELTEKREYQKALEYLEDCLKTSEDVQMYIPFGNLCMEMLEKEEISDYGRELCLDTAEVTVSYKNHGAQVERKCLISHPAQVLVYHILSEEAFSLKIYVEGGYPKETSCEEGVLKTKGQCPGRVPFTVGEGGSEKAVPVFPKEPEKQGMWYEGWGKAVTDGETEEAGDTLIVKNAKELTLYYAIRT
;
A
#
# COMPACT_ATOMS: atom_id res chain seq x y z
N LEU A 1 -3.79 -10.06 -1.17
CA LEU A 1 -4.30 -8.92 -0.38
C LEU A 1 -3.62 -7.65 -0.83
N ALA A 2 -4.38 -6.66 -1.33
CA ALA A 2 -3.86 -5.32 -1.57
C ALA A 2 -3.66 -4.62 -0.23
N LEU A 3 -2.45 -4.11 0.01
CA LEU A 3 -2.08 -3.48 1.27
C LEU A 3 -1.87 -1.98 1.07
N ASN A 4 -2.45 -1.21 2.00
CA ASN A 4 -2.24 0.22 2.13
C ASN A 4 -1.84 0.53 3.58
N GLU A 5 -1.08 1.60 3.74
CA GLU A 5 -0.71 2.17 5.02
C GLU A 5 -1.00 3.67 4.95
N ASP A 6 -1.72 4.23 5.92
CA ASP A 6 -2.32 5.56 5.83
C ASP A 6 -1.32 6.72 5.86
N THR A 7 -0.09 6.48 6.32
CA THR A 7 1.00 7.47 6.31
C THR A 7 1.92 7.34 5.08
N LEU A 8 1.65 6.39 4.16
CA LEU A 8 2.51 6.14 3.01
C LEU A 8 2.19 7.09 1.86
N TRP A 9 2.95 8.17 1.76
CA TRP A 9 2.78 9.23 0.76
C TRP A 9 4.07 9.47 -0.03
N SER A 10 3.94 9.93 -1.26
CA SER A 10 5.06 10.49 -2.02
C SER A 10 5.45 11.85 -1.46
N GLY A 11 6.62 12.32 -1.86
CA GLY A 11 7.09 13.64 -1.50
C GLY A 11 8.16 13.63 -0.41
N TYR A 12 8.69 14.80 -0.15
CA TYR A 12 9.69 15.09 0.87
C TYR A 12 9.33 16.41 1.56
N PRO A 13 9.84 16.68 2.78
CA PRO A 13 9.57 17.94 3.45
C PRO A 13 10.18 19.12 2.66
N GLU A 14 9.34 19.91 2.02
CA GLU A 14 9.74 21.16 1.40
C GLU A 14 9.53 22.34 2.33
N LYS A 15 10.48 23.27 2.39
CA LYS A 15 10.29 24.57 3.04
C LYS A 15 9.51 25.47 2.09
N THR A 16 8.18 25.30 2.10
CA THR A 16 7.29 25.93 1.11
C THR A 16 6.56 27.16 1.60
N GLN A 17 7.05 27.85 2.65
CA GLN A 17 6.51 29.16 2.94
C GLN A 17 7.00 30.17 1.90
N LYS A 18 6.21 30.32 0.83
CA LYS A 18 6.36 31.44 -0.09
C LYS A 18 5.82 32.69 0.64
N GLU A 19 6.63 33.72 0.73
CA GLU A 19 6.14 34.99 1.21
C GLU A 19 5.10 35.53 0.21
N LEU A 20 3.88 35.70 0.69
CA LEU A 20 2.82 36.25 -0.14
C LEU A 20 3.10 37.73 -0.44
N PRO A 21 2.91 38.18 -1.68
CA PRO A 21 3.09 39.61 -2.00
C PRO A 21 2.20 40.48 -1.14
N GLU A 22 2.74 41.61 -0.66
CA GLU A 22 1.93 42.57 0.08
C GLU A 22 0.70 43.00 -0.76
N GLY A 23 -0.48 43.00 -0.14
CA GLY A 23 -1.72 43.36 -0.81
C GLY A 23 -2.26 42.33 -1.81
N TYR A 24 -1.73 41.10 -1.88
CA TYR A 24 -2.22 40.08 -2.81
C TYR A 24 -3.73 39.85 -2.73
N LEU A 25 -4.28 39.86 -1.52
CA LEU A 25 -5.73 39.67 -1.33
C LEU A 25 -6.56 40.85 -1.88
N ALA A 26 -6.06 42.07 -1.73
CA ALA A 26 -6.68 43.24 -2.30
C ALA A 26 -6.72 43.19 -3.83
N LYS A 27 -5.62 42.70 -4.44
CA LYS A 27 -5.54 42.49 -5.89
C LYS A 27 -6.53 41.43 -6.39
N VAL A 28 -6.66 40.32 -5.68
CA VAL A 28 -7.67 39.29 -6.02
C VAL A 28 -9.07 39.84 -5.95
N ARG A 29 -9.39 40.62 -4.91
CA ARG A 29 -10.70 41.26 -4.75
C ARG A 29 -10.98 42.25 -5.88
N GLU A 30 -10.02 43.12 -6.23
CA GLU A 30 -10.12 44.06 -7.35
C GLU A 30 -10.47 43.34 -8.67
N LEU A 31 -9.76 42.27 -9.00
CA LEU A 31 -9.99 41.46 -10.19
C LEU A 31 -11.40 40.83 -10.17
N THR A 32 -11.81 40.33 -9.01
CA THR A 32 -13.12 39.69 -8.82
C THR A 32 -14.26 40.72 -8.99
N GLU A 33 -14.11 41.94 -8.46
CA GLU A 33 -15.07 43.03 -8.60
C GLU A 33 -15.21 43.46 -10.07
N LYS A 34 -14.10 43.45 -10.82
CA LYS A 34 -14.10 43.70 -12.27
C LYS A 34 -14.62 42.53 -13.09
N ARG A 35 -15.01 41.41 -12.46
CA ARG A 35 -15.45 40.14 -13.09
C ARG A 35 -14.38 39.49 -13.96
N GLU A 36 -13.11 39.79 -13.72
CA GLU A 36 -11.95 39.19 -14.39
C GLU A 36 -11.52 37.89 -13.67
N TYR A 37 -12.43 36.95 -13.54
CA TYR A 37 -12.26 35.76 -12.69
C TYR A 37 -11.06 34.89 -13.09
N GLN A 38 -10.83 34.75 -14.40
CA GLN A 38 -9.68 33.97 -14.88
C GLN A 38 -8.34 34.57 -14.43
N LYS A 39 -8.19 35.90 -14.56
CA LYS A 39 -6.99 36.60 -14.10
C LYS A 39 -6.84 36.57 -12.58
N ALA A 40 -7.96 36.61 -11.84
CA ALA A 40 -7.96 36.47 -10.39
C ALA A 40 -7.46 35.08 -9.97
N LEU A 41 -7.89 34.02 -10.67
CA LEU A 41 -7.45 32.64 -10.44
C LEU A 41 -5.97 32.48 -10.75
N GLU A 42 -5.51 32.88 -11.93
CA GLU A 42 -4.11 32.82 -12.35
C GLU A 42 -3.19 33.55 -11.36
N TYR A 43 -3.58 34.76 -10.93
CA TYR A 43 -2.82 35.52 -9.94
C TYR A 43 -2.77 34.83 -8.58
N LEU A 44 -3.90 34.23 -8.15
CA LEU A 44 -3.97 33.50 -6.88
C LEU A 44 -3.12 32.23 -6.92
N GLU A 45 -3.17 31.48 -8.00
CA GLU A 45 -2.34 30.29 -8.22
C GLU A 45 -0.85 30.66 -8.18
N ASP A 46 -0.42 31.72 -8.86
CA ASP A 46 0.96 32.21 -8.82
C ASP A 46 1.42 32.59 -7.41
N CYS A 47 0.54 33.22 -6.64
CA CYS A 47 0.85 33.61 -5.25
C CYS A 47 0.93 32.42 -4.31
N LEU A 48 0.01 31.44 -4.44
CA LEU A 48 -0.18 30.34 -3.50
C LEU A 48 0.55 29.06 -3.90
N LYS A 49 0.92 28.92 -5.19
CA LYS A 49 1.61 27.71 -5.67
C LYS A 49 2.97 27.57 -4.98
N THR A 50 3.07 26.55 -4.13
CA THR A 50 4.25 26.29 -3.31
C THR A 50 5.12 25.18 -3.90
N SER A 51 4.52 24.22 -4.61
CA SER A 51 5.24 23.18 -5.34
C SER A 51 4.60 22.95 -6.71
N GLU A 52 5.37 22.38 -7.63
CA GLU A 52 4.86 22.01 -8.96
C GLU A 52 4.03 20.71 -8.94
N ASP A 53 4.23 19.89 -7.90
CA ASP A 53 3.63 18.57 -7.81
C ASP A 53 2.81 18.40 -6.54
N VAL A 54 1.69 17.71 -6.67
CA VAL A 54 0.88 17.28 -5.53
C VAL A 54 1.43 15.96 -5.01
N GLN A 55 1.54 15.84 -3.69
CA GLN A 55 1.86 14.56 -3.06
C GLN A 55 0.71 13.58 -3.24
N MET A 56 1.05 12.31 -3.45
CA MET A 56 0.09 11.25 -3.71
C MET A 56 0.13 10.19 -2.63
N TYR A 57 -1.03 9.64 -2.31
CA TYR A 57 -1.14 8.42 -1.53
C TYR A 57 -0.57 7.23 -2.31
N ILE A 58 0.28 6.44 -1.67
CA ILE A 58 1.06 5.39 -2.31
C ILE A 58 0.60 4.02 -1.81
N PRO A 59 0.22 3.07 -2.69
CA PRO A 59 -0.03 1.70 -2.27
C PRO A 59 1.27 1.02 -1.84
N PHE A 60 1.21 0.26 -0.74
CA PHE A 60 2.36 -0.55 -0.28
C PHE A 60 2.69 -1.66 -1.27
N GLY A 61 1.67 -2.30 -1.82
CA GLY A 61 1.77 -3.45 -2.71
C GLY A 61 0.79 -4.56 -2.33
N ASN A 62 1.04 -5.75 -2.85
CA ASN A 62 0.20 -6.92 -2.62
C ASN A 62 0.94 -7.95 -1.77
N LEU A 63 0.33 -8.37 -0.68
CA LEU A 63 0.71 -9.58 0.04
C LEU A 63 0.03 -10.77 -0.65
N CYS A 64 0.83 -11.59 -1.32
CA CYS A 64 0.40 -12.71 -2.11
C CYS A 64 0.53 -14.00 -1.32
N MET A 65 -0.49 -14.84 -1.38
CA MET A 65 -0.49 -16.20 -0.86
C MET A 65 -0.97 -17.11 -1.98
N GLU A 66 -0.10 -17.96 -2.49
CA GLU A 66 -0.36 -18.82 -3.62
C GLU A 66 -0.22 -20.28 -3.20
N MET A 67 -1.30 -21.04 -3.35
CA MET A 67 -1.28 -22.48 -3.07
C MET A 67 -0.34 -23.18 -4.05
N LEU A 68 0.50 -24.10 -3.55
CA LEU A 68 1.44 -24.84 -4.39
C LEU A 68 0.75 -25.94 -5.18
N GLU A 69 -0.40 -26.40 -4.71
CA GLU A 69 -1.19 -27.43 -5.37
C GLU A 69 -2.42 -26.79 -6.05
N LYS A 70 -2.88 -27.41 -7.10
CA LYS A 70 -4.09 -26.97 -7.80
C LYS A 70 -5.30 -27.20 -6.91
N GLU A 71 -6.05 -26.13 -6.65
CA GLU A 71 -7.31 -26.21 -5.89
C GLU A 71 -8.50 -26.61 -6.79
N GLU A 72 -9.39 -27.39 -6.24
CA GLU A 72 -10.73 -27.65 -6.78
C GLU A 72 -11.77 -27.11 -5.81
N ILE A 73 -12.21 -25.88 -6.09
CA ILE A 73 -13.03 -25.09 -5.16
C ILE A 73 -14.52 -25.33 -5.41
N SER A 74 -15.27 -25.63 -4.33
CA SER A 74 -16.71 -25.67 -4.29
C SER A 74 -17.26 -25.02 -3.02
N ASP A 75 -18.57 -24.79 -2.96
CA ASP A 75 -19.27 -24.23 -1.80
C ASP A 75 -18.64 -22.92 -1.27
N TYR A 76 -18.22 -22.05 -2.18
CA TYR A 76 -17.54 -20.79 -1.83
C TYR A 76 -18.50 -19.78 -1.20
N GLY A 77 -18.10 -19.22 -0.05
CA GLY A 77 -18.77 -18.14 0.63
C GLY A 77 -17.78 -17.08 1.13
N ARG A 78 -18.23 -15.82 1.21
CA ARG A 78 -17.46 -14.72 1.79
C ARG A 78 -18.37 -13.80 2.59
N GLU A 79 -17.95 -13.46 3.79
CA GLU A 79 -18.68 -12.62 4.73
C GLU A 79 -17.76 -11.56 5.33
N LEU A 80 -18.31 -10.36 5.58
CA LEU A 80 -17.69 -9.32 6.39
C LEU A 80 -18.60 -9.06 7.59
N CYS A 81 -18.10 -9.35 8.78
CA CYS A 81 -18.77 -9.00 10.03
C CYS A 81 -18.38 -7.56 10.42
N LEU A 82 -19.35 -6.63 10.39
CA LEU A 82 -19.08 -5.21 10.71
C LEU A 82 -18.83 -4.97 12.21
N ASP A 83 -19.34 -5.81 13.08
CA ASP A 83 -19.15 -5.68 14.54
C ASP A 83 -17.72 -6.04 14.96
N THR A 84 -17.11 -7.03 14.31
CA THR A 84 -15.75 -7.49 14.60
C THR A 84 -14.72 -7.01 13.58
N ALA A 85 -15.15 -6.42 12.46
CA ALA A 85 -14.34 -6.06 11.30
C ALA A 85 -13.54 -7.25 10.73
N GLU A 86 -14.07 -8.46 10.86
CA GLU A 86 -13.46 -9.69 10.38
C GLU A 86 -14.04 -10.07 9.02
N VAL A 87 -13.17 -10.36 8.06
CA VAL A 87 -13.55 -10.99 6.79
C VAL A 87 -13.31 -12.49 6.90
N THR A 88 -14.36 -13.28 6.63
CA THR A 88 -14.29 -14.74 6.56
C THR A 88 -14.52 -15.19 5.12
N VAL A 89 -13.68 -16.09 4.64
CA VAL A 89 -13.85 -16.81 3.37
C VAL A 89 -13.89 -18.29 3.68
N SER A 90 -14.96 -18.98 3.26
CA SER A 90 -15.14 -20.42 3.44
C SER A 90 -15.39 -21.11 2.11
N TYR A 91 -14.80 -22.26 1.91
CA TYR A 91 -14.99 -23.08 0.71
C TYR A 91 -14.56 -24.52 0.99
N LYS A 92 -14.88 -25.41 0.07
CA LYS A 92 -14.30 -26.75 0.03
C LYS A 92 -13.23 -26.83 -1.03
N ASN A 93 -12.08 -27.42 -0.70
CA ASN A 93 -11.02 -27.76 -1.65
C ASN A 93 -10.91 -29.28 -1.74
N HIS A 94 -11.16 -29.86 -2.92
CA HIS A 94 -11.29 -31.31 -3.11
C HIS A 94 -12.23 -31.98 -2.09
N GLY A 95 -13.29 -31.26 -1.68
CA GLY A 95 -14.29 -31.72 -0.70
C GLY A 95 -13.95 -31.42 0.76
N ALA A 96 -12.71 -31.08 1.10
CA ALA A 96 -12.29 -30.71 2.45
C ALA A 96 -12.60 -29.25 2.77
N GLN A 97 -13.09 -28.96 3.97
CA GLN A 97 -13.42 -27.60 4.39
C GLN A 97 -12.17 -26.76 4.60
N VAL A 98 -12.19 -25.53 4.06
CA VAL A 98 -11.17 -24.50 4.27
C VAL A 98 -11.86 -23.23 4.75
N GLU A 99 -11.33 -22.63 5.80
CA GLU A 99 -11.73 -21.33 6.32
C GLU A 99 -10.54 -20.39 6.33
N ARG A 100 -10.73 -19.17 5.84
CA ARG A 100 -9.73 -18.09 5.88
C ARG A 100 -10.33 -16.88 6.56
N LYS A 101 -9.65 -16.34 7.55
CA LYS A 101 -10.07 -15.14 8.28
C LYS A 101 -9.04 -14.05 8.16
N CYS A 102 -9.49 -12.82 8.04
CA CYS A 102 -8.63 -11.65 7.97
C CYS A 102 -9.20 -10.51 8.80
N LEU A 103 -8.35 -9.90 9.61
CA LEU A 103 -8.66 -8.67 10.34
C LEU A 103 -7.42 -7.78 10.47
N ILE A 104 -7.64 -6.48 10.72
CA ILE A 104 -6.58 -5.55 11.08
C ILE A 104 -6.83 -5.09 12.52
N SER A 105 -5.87 -5.37 13.40
CA SER A 105 -5.90 -4.92 14.79
C SER A 105 -5.38 -3.49 14.89
N HIS A 106 -6.27 -2.53 15.12
CA HIS A 106 -5.87 -1.14 15.33
C HIS A 106 -4.96 -0.96 16.56
N PRO A 107 -5.22 -1.56 17.74
CA PRO A 107 -4.33 -1.42 18.89
C PRO A 107 -2.94 -2.03 18.67
N ALA A 108 -2.84 -3.16 17.96
CA ALA A 108 -1.58 -3.82 17.69
C ALA A 108 -0.90 -3.31 16.40
N GLN A 109 -1.64 -2.59 15.54
CA GLN A 109 -1.17 -2.12 14.23
C GLN A 109 -0.62 -3.27 13.37
N VAL A 110 -1.39 -4.35 13.30
CA VAL A 110 -1.02 -5.58 12.60
C VAL A 110 -2.21 -6.15 11.84
N LEU A 111 -1.98 -6.60 10.62
CA LEU A 111 -2.88 -7.46 9.88
C LEU A 111 -2.68 -8.88 10.37
N VAL A 112 -3.78 -9.58 10.67
CA VAL A 112 -3.82 -10.99 11.01
C VAL A 112 -4.58 -11.73 9.94
N TYR A 113 -3.95 -12.72 9.34
CA TYR A 113 -4.56 -13.59 8.35
C TYR A 113 -4.42 -15.04 8.80
N HIS A 114 -5.54 -15.71 8.98
CA HIS A 114 -5.61 -17.07 9.49
C HIS A 114 -6.21 -18.02 8.44
N ILE A 115 -5.63 -19.19 8.28
CA ILE A 115 -6.13 -20.28 7.43
C ILE A 115 -6.26 -21.52 8.30
N LEU A 116 -7.43 -22.14 8.25
CA LEU A 116 -7.71 -23.44 8.83
C LEU A 116 -8.26 -24.37 7.76
N SER A 117 -7.72 -25.59 7.66
CA SER A 117 -8.12 -26.59 6.67
C SER A 117 -8.21 -27.99 7.29
N GLU A 118 -9.21 -28.77 6.88
CA GLU A 118 -9.31 -30.19 7.28
C GLU A 118 -8.17 -31.05 6.73
N GLU A 119 -7.71 -30.72 5.51
CA GLU A 119 -6.58 -31.39 4.86
C GLU A 119 -5.35 -30.48 4.83
N ALA A 120 -4.17 -31.11 4.78
CA ALA A 120 -2.92 -30.37 4.73
C ALA A 120 -2.79 -29.58 3.40
N PHE A 121 -2.30 -28.35 3.49
CA PHE A 121 -2.00 -27.49 2.35
C PHE A 121 -0.54 -27.04 2.37
N SER A 122 -0.08 -26.61 1.20
CA SER A 122 1.21 -25.94 1.06
C SER A 122 1.03 -24.67 0.25
N LEU A 123 1.67 -23.57 0.65
CA LEU A 123 1.58 -22.30 -0.04
C LEU A 123 2.89 -21.51 0.04
N LYS A 124 3.06 -20.56 -0.84
CA LYS A 124 4.09 -19.55 -0.79
C LYS A 124 3.50 -18.17 -0.44
N ILE A 125 4.25 -17.40 0.35
CA ILE A 125 3.91 -16.06 0.81
C ILE A 125 5.00 -15.11 0.33
N TYR A 126 4.63 -14.06 -0.38
CA TYR A 126 5.56 -13.07 -0.90
C TYR A 126 4.86 -11.71 -1.07
N VAL A 127 5.65 -10.66 -1.27
CA VAL A 127 5.14 -9.30 -1.50
C VAL A 127 5.53 -8.82 -2.89
N GLU A 128 4.54 -8.45 -3.69
CA GLU A 128 4.73 -7.93 -5.04
C GLU A 128 4.11 -6.56 -5.27
N GLY A 129 4.40 -5.95 -6.43
CA GLY A 129 3.82 -4.67 -6.83
C GLY A 129 4.37 -3.48 -6.05
N GLY A 130 3.73 -2.34 -6.25
CA GLY A 130 4.15 -1.07 -5.65
C GLY A 130 5.39 -0.48 -6.32
N TYR A 131 6.16 0.25 -5.54
CA TYR A 131 7.38 0.94 -5.98
C TYR A 131 8.62 0.07 -5.75
N PRO A 132 9.80 0.49 -6.26
CA PRO A 132 11.04 -0.26 -6.04
C PRO A 132 11.26 -0.56 -4.56
N LYS A 133 11.47 -1.84 -4.25
CA LYS A 133 11.67 -2.33 -2.91
C LYS A 133 12.57 -3.56 -2.91
N GLU A 134 13.13 -3.83 -1.76
CA GLU A 134 13.86 -5.05 -1.47
C GLU A 134 13.00 -5.94 -0.58
N THR A 135 12.90 -7.21 -0.91
CA THR A 135 12.21 -8.21 -0.09
C THR A 135 13.17 -9.35 0.20
N SER A 136 13.21 -9.80 1.44
CA SER A 136 13.96 -10.98 1.88
C SER A 136 13.15 -11.81 2.85
N CYS A 137 13.49 -13.07 3.00
CA CYS A 137 12.97 -13.95 4.04
C CYS A 137 14.14 -14.45 4.86
N GLU A 138 14.19 -14.10 6.14
CA GLU A 138 15.28 -14.46 7.05
C GLU A 138 14.71 -14.81 8.43
N GLU A 139 15.17 -15.92 9.01
CA GLU A 139 14.71 -16.41 10.32
C GLU A 139 13.17 -16.57 10.42
N GLY A 140 12.54 -16.99 9.31
CA GLY A 140 11.10 -17.15 9.20
C GLY A 140 10.31 -15.83 9.15
N VAL A 141 10.99 -14.70 8.91
CA VAL A 141 10.39 -13.38 8.79
C VAL A 141 10.54 -12.87 7.37
N LEU A 142 9.40 -12.60 6.73
CA LEU A 142 9.33 -11.92 5.44
C LEU A 142 9.50 -10.41 5.67
N LYS A 143 10.59 -9.85 5.16
CA LYS A 143 10.91 -8.42 5.31
C LYS A 143 10.80 -7.74 3.96
N THR A 144 10.15 -6.59 3.94
CA THR A 144 10.06 -5.73 2.76
C THR A 144 10.52 -4.34 3.16
N LYS A 145 11.45 -3.76 2.41
CA LYS A 145 11.92 -2.40 2.61
C LYS A 145 11.89 -1.63 1.30
N GLY A 146 11.35 -0.43 1.33
CA GLY A 146 11.25 0.39 0.14
C GLY A 146 11.26 1.88 0.46
N GLN A 147 11.29 2.67 -0.58
CA GLN A 147 11.26 4.13 -0.49
C GLN A 147 10.16 4.67 -1.39
N CYS A 148 9.39 5.62 -0.88
CA CYS A 148 8.41 6.34 -1.69
C CYS A 148 9.09 7.22 -2.72
N PRO A 149 8.44 7.50 -3.86
CA PRO A 149 8.94 8.52 -4.78
C PRO A 149 8.97 9.89 -4.10
N GLY A 150 10.03 10.66 -4.36
CA GLY A 150 10.12 12.04 -3.91
C GLY A 150 9.14 12.95 -4.65
N ARG A 151 8.76 12.58 -5.89
CA ARG A 151 7.79 13.32 -6.72
C ARG A 151 7.02 12.36 -7.60
N VAL A 152 5.76 12.71 -7.91
CA VAL A 152 4.92 11.96 -8.86
C VAL A 152 4.23 12.95 -9.80
N PRO A 153 4.96 13.55 -10.76
CA PRO A 153 4.37 14.44 -11.74
C PRO A 153 3.40 13.70 -12.65
N PHE A 154 2.35 14.40 -13.05
CA PHE A 154 1.45 13.95 -14.10
C PHE A 154 1.99 14.40 -15.45
N THR A 155 2.10 13.46 -16.38
CA THR A 155 2.45 13.74 -17.76
C THR A 155 1.24 13.45 -18.64
N VAL A 156 0.97 14.34 -19.61
CA VAL A 156 -0.07 14.11 -20.60
C VAL A 156 0.54 13.32 -21.74
N GLY A 157 0.08 12.10 -21.93
CA GLY A 157 0.48 11.24 -23.04
C GLY A 157 -0.24 11.56 -24.35
N GLU A 158 0.15 10.87 -25.44
CA GLU A 158 -0.57 10.93 -26.72
C GLU A 158 -2.04 10.54 -26.52
N GLY A 159 -2.96 11.38 -27.01
CA GLY A 159 -4.41 11.19 -26.84
C GLY A 159 -5.00 11.81 -25.59
N GLY A 160 -4.23 12.64 -24.82
CA GLY A 160 -4.74 13.38 -23.66
C GLY A 160 -4.89 12.53 -22.39
N SER A 161 -4.36 11.32 -22.35
CA SER A 161 -4.35 10.51 -21.13
C SER A 161 -3.29 11.03 -20.15
N GLU A 162 -3.69 11.34 -18.91
CA GLU A 162 -2.76 11.68 -17.85
C GLU A 162 -2.12 10.41 -17.29
N LYS A 163 -0.79 10.43 -17.13
CA LYS A 163 -0.03 9.35 -16.54
C LYS A 163 0.84 9.87 -15.40
N ALA A 164 0.69 9.28 -14.23
CA ALA A 164 1.55 9.54 -13.09
C ALA A 164 2.92 8.86 -13.31
N VAL A 165 4.01 9.60 -13.19
CA VAL A 165 5.38 9.10 -13.38
C VAL A 165 6.18 9.27 -12.09
N PRO A 166 6.40 8.20 -11.31
CA PRO A 166 7.15 8.30 -10.07
C PRO A 166 8.63 8.64 -10.33
N VAL A 167 9.15 9.60 -9.59
CA VAL A 167 10.55 10.04 -9.64
C VAL A 167 11.21 9.75 -8.30
N PHE A 168 12.40 9.12 -8.36
CA PHE A 168 13.23 8.79 -7.20
C PHE A 168 14.51 9.60 -7.24
N PRO A 169 14.53 10.80 -6.61
CA PRO A 169 15.71 11.66 -6.59
C PRO A 169 16.88 11.00 -5.87
N LYS A 170 18.10 11.27 -6.33
CA LYS A 170 19.32 10.79 -5.67
C LYS A 170 19.75 11.70 -4.51
N GLU A 171 19.34 12.95 -4.54
CA GLU A 171 19.63 13.96 -3.53
C GLU A 171 18.87 13.60 -2.23
N PRO A 172 19.59 13.40 -1.11
CA PRO A 172 18.97 12.91 0.14
C PRO A 172 17.81 13.79 0.64
N GLU A 173 17.92 15.11 0.45
CA GLU A 173 16.90 16.07 0.88
C GLU A 173 15.61 16.08 0.05
N LYS A 174 15.63 15.39 -1.10
CA LYS A 174 14.49 15.24 -2.02
C LYS A 174 13.94 13.82 -2.08
N GLN A 175 14.47 12.93 -1.27
CA GLN A 175 14.00 11.55 -1.20
C GLN A 175 12.69 11.46 -0.44
N GLY A 176 11.80 10.60 -0.92
CA GLY A 176 10.58 10.26 -0.22
C GLY A 176 10.84 9.43 1.04
N MET A 177 9.83 9.25 1.86
CA MET A 177 9.93 8.48 3.10
C MET A 177 10.28 7.02 2.85
N TRP A 178 10.96 6.41 3.80
CA TRP A 178 11.20 4.97 3.84
C TRP A 178 10.02 4.27 4.47
N TYR A 179 9.80 3.02 4.04
CA TYR A 179 8.81 2.15 4.64
C TYR A 179 9.35 0.73 4.77
N GLU A 180 8.84 0.02 5.76
CA GLU A 180 9.16 -1.39 5.96
C GLU A 180 7.88 -2.19 6.22
N GLY A 181 7.84 -3.43 5.72
CA GLY A 181 6.83 -4.43 6.01
C GLY A 181 7.46 -5.67 6.61
N TRP A 182 6.83 -6.24 7.64
CA TRP A 182 7.34 -7.41 8.38
C TRP A 182 6.23 -8.44 8.50
N GLY A 183 6.47 -9.62 7.94
CA GLY A 183 5.53 -10.74 7.97
C GLY A 183 6.11 -11.94 8.73
N LYS A 184 5.34 -12.52 9.65
CA LYS A 184 5.70 -13.75 10.33
C LYS A 184 4.56 -14.75 10.30
N ALA A 185 4.87 -15.97 9.84
CA ALA A 185 3.94 -17.08 9.86
C ALA A 185 4.15 -17.91 11.14
N VAL A 186 3.02 -18.32 11.73
CA VAL A 186 2.94 -19.31 12.79
C VAL A 186 2.06 -20.44 12.25
N THR A 187 2.57 -21.67 12.22
CA THR A 187 1.90 -22.81 11.57
C THR A 187 2.23 -24.10 12.30
N ASP A 188 1.37 -25.10 12.12
CA ASP A 188 1.61 -26.50 12.52
C ASP A 188 2.42 -27.29 11.48
N GLY A 189 2.62 -26.70 10.29
CA GLY A 189 3.45 -27.26 9.22
C GLY A 189 4.92 -26.84 9.29
N GLU A 190 5.65 -27.08 8.20
CA GLU A 190 7.05 -26.70 8.03
C GLU A 190 7.17 -25.38 7.30
N THR A 191 8.22 -24.60 7.62
CA THR A 191 8.54 -23.37 6.90
C THR A 191 9.90 -23.48 6.20
N GLU A 192 9.97 -22.94 4.99
CA GLU A 192 11.20 -22.86 4.18
C GLU A 192 11.38 -21.46 3.63
N GLU A 193 12.60 -20.96 3.60
CA GLU A 193 12.96 -19.66 3.07
C GLU A 193 13.53 -19.81 1.65
N ALA A 194 12.95 -19.09 0.69
CA ALA A 194 13.36 -19.14 -0.70
C ALA A 194 13.54 -17.71 -1.25
N GLY A 195 14.65 -17.08 -0.89
CA GLY A 195 14.99 -15.72 -1.28
C GLY A 195 14.05 -14.68 -0.67
N ASP A 196 13.12 -14.17 -1.46
CA ASP A 196 12.10 -13.18 -1.07
C ASP A 196 10.75 -13.81 -0.71
N THR A 197 10.69 -15.12 -0.60
CA THR A 197 9.46 -15.90 -0.44
C THR A 197 9.55 -16.79 0.78
N LEU A 198 8.50 -16.80 1.60
CA LEU A 198 8.28 -17.76 2.67
C LEU A 198 7.37 -18.87 2.17
N ILE A 199 7.84 -20.12 2.25
CA ILE A 199 7.06 -21.30 1.87
C ILE A 199 6.59 -22.00 3.13
N VAL A 200 5.30 -22.32 3.19
CA VAL A 200 4.68 -23.14 4.23
C VAL A 200 4.29 -24.47 3.60
N LYS A 201 4.69 -25.58 4.22
CA LYS A 201 4.44 -26.94 3.73
C LYS A 201 3.67 -27.79 4.72
N ASN A 202 2.76 -28.60 4.20
CA ASN A 202 2.03 -29.62 4.97
C ASN A 202 1.33 -29.06 6.23
N ALA A 203 0.78 -27.84 6.16
CA ALA A 203 0.08 -27.21 7.26
C ALA A 203 -1.43 -27.50 7.17
N LYS A 204 -2.08 -27.61 8.31
CA LYS A 204 -3.55 -27.53 8.45
C LYS A 204 -3.98 -26.19 9.03
N GLU A 205 -3.07 -25.55 9.75
CA GLU A 205 -3.30 -24.24 10.35
C GLU A 205 -2.13 -23.29 10.07
N LEU A 206 -2.45 -22.05 9.69
CA LEU A 206 -1.49 -20.98 9.47
C LEU A 206 -2.07 -19.67 9.99
N THR A 207 -1.31 -18.97 10.82
CA THR A 207 -1.58 -17.55 11.14
C THR A 207 -0.42 -16.70 10.64
N LEU A 208 -0.71 -15.78 9.74
CA LEU A 208 0.24 -14.78 9.25
C LEU A 208 -0.04 -13.44 9.94
N TYR A 209 0.96 -12.91 10.60
CA TYR A 209 0.99 -11.54 11.13
C TYR A 209 1.78 -10.66 10.17
N TYR A 210 1.22 -9.52 9.76
CA TYR A 210 1.90 -8.60 8.88
C TYR A 210 1.76 -7.16 9.38
N ALA A 211 2.88 -6.49 9.61
CA ALA A 211 2.93 -5.10 10.06
C ALA A 211 3.65 -4.24 9.02
N ILE A 212 3.19 -3.00 8.83
CA ILE A 212 3.83 -1.99 7.98
C ILE A 212 4.15 -0.78 8.85
N ARG A 213 5.29 -0.13 8.58
CA ARG A 213 5.73 1.10 9.23
C ARG A 213 6.38 2.03 8.21
N THR A 214 6.21 3.34 8.44
CA THR A 214 6.88 4.44 7.74
C THR A 214 7.77 5.22 8.68
#